data_b424cd0978343e23b929a5fab3fd7171
#
_entry.id   b424cd0978343e23b929a5fab3fd7171
#
_cell.length_a   1.000
_cell.length_b   1.000
_cell.length_c   1.000
_cell.angle_alpha   90.00
_cell.angle_beta   90.00
_cell.angle_gamma   90.00
#
_symmetry.space_group_name_H-M   'P 1'
#
loop_
_entity.id
_entity.type
_entity.pdbx_description
1 polymer ?
#
loop_
_entity_poly.entity_id
_entity_poly.type
_entity_poly.pdbx_seq_one_letter_code
_entity_poly.pdbx_strand_id
1 'polypeptide(L)'
;VTDHYQNTSKLRPTLKLYRADYRDEQAMTRILEAYDTPAPFQLSPIDPETSRTSSISGVIHFAAYKAVGESIRSPLKYYSNNVGGLINFCSLLGDFGIKNFVFSSSATVYGTVADMGVALREEHCSQNLTVFVDEDGKKQMVQPGCSGLTNPYGRTKWMCEAILNDLAHADPEWTITALRYFNPIGCDESGHLGEDPRDAATNLMPVVLRVISGALPVLNIYGDDYDTPDGTAVRDYIHVTDLARGHLAALKSRADRGFRVYNLGSGRGQSVLELVAAMEEVSQRKIPTQIVGRREGDVGMCVAKATRAEIELAWRTEKSLETCCRDVWRFLERVGNGTLSNA
;
A
#
# COMPACT_ATOMS: atom_id res chain seq x y z
N VAL A 1 11.90 -16.97 9.74
CA VAL A 1 10.86 -15.98 10.07
C VAL A 1 9.80 -16.60 10.97
N THR A 2 9.14 -17.69 10.54
CA THR A 2 8.11 -18.38 11.34
C THR A 2 8.61 -18.83 12.70
N ASP A 3 9.84 -19.38 12.80
CA ASP A 3 10.41 -19.86 14.05
C ASP A 3 10.69 -18.72 15.05
N HIS A 4 11.08 -17.52 14.56
CA HIS A 4 11.31 -16.36 15.41
C HIS A 4 10.02 -15.91 16.11
N TYR A 5 8.91 -15.83 15.38
CA TYR A 5 7.62 -15.36 15.92
C TYR A 5 6.86 -16.46 16.68
N GLN A 6 7.08 -17.74 16.36
CA GLN A 6 6.47 -18.85 17.11
C GLN A 6 6.96 -18.94 18.57
N ASN A 7 8.17 -18.52 18.85
CA ASN A 7 8.74 -18.55 20.20
C ASN A 7 8.26 -17.41 21.09
N THR A 8 7.68 -16.34 20.53
CA THR A 8 7.26 -15.15 21.27
C THR A 8 5.75 -15.05 21.50
N SER A 9 4.94 -15.89 20.86
CA SER A 9 3.47 -15.87 20.95
C SER A 9 2.94 -17.19 21.52
N LYS A 10 1.95 -17.09 22.43
CA LYS A 10 1.15 -18.25 22.92
C LYS A 10 0.28 -18.86 21.82
N LEU A 11 -0.02 -18.11 20.76
CA LEU A 11 -0.74 -18.54 19.57
C LEU A 11 0.29 -18.85 18.48
N ARG A 12 0.33 -20.09 18.01
CA ARG A 12 1.17 -20.52 16.89
C ARG A 12 0.40 -20.33 15.58
N PRO A 13 0.64 -19.23 14.81
CA PRO A 13 -0.01 -19.06 13.52
C PRO A 13 0.47 -20.13 12.55
N THR A 14 -0.45 -20.69 11.79
CA THR A 14 -0.13 -21.59 10.67
C THR A 14 -0.01 -20.76 9.41
N LEU A 15 1.12 -20.83 8.72
CA LEU A 15 1.32 -20.21 7.41
C LEU A 15 1.28 -21.32 6.34
N LYS A 16 0.36 -21.16 5.38
CA LYS A 16 0.34 -21.95 4.13
C LYS A 16 0.70 -21.01 2.97
N LEU A 17 1.67 -21.42 2.17
CA LEU A 17 2.12 -20.66 1.00
C LEU A 17 1.66 -21.38 -0.27
N TYR A 18 0.93 -20.64 -1.13
CA TYR A 18 0.51 -21.08 -2.46
C TYR A 18 1.23 -20.25 -3.51
N ARG A 19 1.88 -20.91 -4.47
CA ARG A 19 2.49 -20.23 -5.61
C ARG A 19 1.50 -20.23 -6.77
N ALA A 20 0.77 -19.12 -6.93
CA ALA A 20 -0.25 -18.94 -7.96
C ALA A 20 -0.30 -17.49 -8.42
N ASP A 21 -0.80 -17.27 -9.63
CA ASP A 21 -1.21 -15.95 -10.11
C ASP A 21 -2.69 -15.74 -9.72
N TYR A 22 -3.00 -14.64 -9.05
CA TYR A 22 -4.37 -14.36 -8.61
C TYR A 22 -5.36 -14.15 -9.79
N ARG A 23 -4.85 -13.98 -11.00
CA ARG A 23 -5.63 -13.89 -12.24
C ARG A 23 -5.95 -15.27 -12.85
N ASP A 24 -5.28 -16.31 -12.38
CA ASP A 24 -5.60 -17.69 -12.77
C ASP A 24 -6.78 -18.18 -11.94
N GLU A 25 -7.97 -18.03 -12.51
CA GLU A 25 -9.24 -18.39 -11.88
C GLU A 25 -9.26 -19.86 -11.43
N GLN A 26 -8.75 -20.77 -12.26
CA GLN A 26 -8.74 -22.20 -11.90
C GLN A 26 -7.80 -22.50 -10.72
N ALA A 27 -6.64 -21.84 -10.67
CA ALA A 27 -5.71 -22.00 -9.56
C ALA A 27 -6.31 -21.40 -8.27
N MET A 28 -6.92 -20.23 -8.37
CA MET A 28 -7.56 -19.57 -7.22
C MET A 28 -8.78 -20.35 -6.72
N THR A 29 -9.63 -20.85 -7.63
CA THR A 29 -10.76 -21.71 -7.26
C THR A 29 -10.30 -22.90 -6.45
N ARG A 30 -9.29 -23.65 -6.92
CA ARG A 30 -8.73 -24.80 -6.19
C ARG A 30 -8.18 -24.44 -4.80
N ILE A 31 -7.57 -23.26 -4.67
CA ILE A 31 -7.08 -22.77 -3.37
C ILE A 31 -8.26 -22.47 -2.44
N LEU A 32 -9.30 -21.78 -2.93
CA LEU A 32 -10.44 -21.37 -2.13
C LEU A 32 -11.30 -22.58 -1.72
N GLU A 33 -11.50 -23.56 -2.61
CA GLU A 33 -12.19 -24.83 -2.32
C GLU A 33 -11.59 -25.59 -1.13
N ALA A 34 -10.28 -25.48 -0.92
CA ALA A 34 -9.63 -26.08 0.24
C ALA A 34 -10.06 -25.47 1.59
N TYR A 35 -10.81 -24.37 1.56
CA TYR A 35 -11.32 -23.64 2.72
C TYR A 35 -12.83 -23.57 2.77
N ASP A 36 -13.53 -24.29 1.89
CA ASP A 36 -14.99 -24.42 1.96
C ASP A 36 -15.39 -25.08 3.27
N THR A 37 -16.41 -24.53 3.90
CA THR A 37 -17.05 -25.18 5.04
C THR A 37 -18.24 -25.98 4.55
N PRO A 38 -18.40 -27.25 4.99
CA PRO A 38 -19.58 -28.04 4.66
C PRO A 38 -20.84 -27.26 5.05
N ALA A 39 -21.78 -27.13 4.12
CA ALA A 39 -23.09 -26.58 4.46
C ALA A 39 -23.69 -27.41 5.62
N PRO A 40 -24.30 -26.78 6.65
CA PRO A 40 -25.02 -27.51 7.66
C PRO A 40 -26.09 -28.38 6.97
N PHE A 41 -26.23 -29.63 7.42
CA PHE A 41 -27.17 -30.59 6.84
C PHE A 41 -28.58 -30.00 6.80
N GLN A 42 -29.06 -29.60 5.64
CA GLN A 42 -30.39 -29.08 5.44
C GLN A 42 -31.28 -30.20 4.92
N LEU A 43 -32.41 -30.39 5.60
CA LEU A 43 -33.43 -31.40 5.26
C LEU A 43 -34.34 -30.97 4.10
N SER A 44 -34.12 -29.81 3.48
CA SER A 44 -34.91 -29.30 2.36
C SER A 44 -34.13 -29.34 1.04
N PRO A 45 -34.81 -29.47 -0.13
CA PRO A 45 -34.15 -29.43 -1.42
C PRO A 45 -33.32 -28.15 -1.56
N ILE A 46 -32.07 -28.30 -1.93
CA ILE A 46 -31.10 -27.22 -2.07
C ILE A 46 -31.56 -26.30 -3.20
N ASP A 47 -31.88 -25.06 -2.86
CA ASP A 47 -31.96 -23.98 -3.84
C ASP A 47 -30.60 -23.82 -4.48
N PRO A 48 -30.44 -23.84 -5.82
CA PRO A 48 -29.13 -23.73 -6.47
C PRO A 48 -28.39 -22.41 -6.18
N GLU A 49 -29.04 -21.46 -5.51
CA GLU A 49 -28.41 -20.21 -5.01
C GLU A 49 -27.85 -20.30 -3.58
N THR A 50 -27.69 -21.49 -2.98
CA THR A 50 -27.04 -21.58 -1.67
C THR A 50 -25.58 -21.15 -1.79
N SER A 51 -25.29 -19.93 -1.35
CA SER A 51 -23.95 -19.36 -1.31
C SER A 51 -22.99 -20.30 -0.59
N ARG A 52 -21.87 -20.62 -1.24
CA ARG A 52 -20.75 -21.31 -0.58
C ARG A 52 -20.36 -20.53 0.68
N THR A 53 -19.96 -21.23 1.71
CA THR A 53 -19.43 -20.61 2.92
C THR A 53 -17.98 -21.02 3.08
N SER A 54 -17.11 -20.07 3.33
CA SER A 54 -15.68 -20.29 3.48
C SER A 54 -15.22 -20.04 4.92
N SER A 55 -14.21 -20.80 5.37
CA SER A 55 -13.52 -20.53 6.62
C SER A 55 -12.58 -19.31 6.54
N ILE A 56 -12.39 -18.75 5.35
CA ILE A 56 -11.61 -17.51 5.15
C ILE A 56 -12.45 -16.33 5.65
N SER A 57 -11.97 -15.64 6.69
CA SER A 57 -12.66 -14.51 7.31
C SER A 57 -12.43 -13.17 6.59
N GLY A 58 -11.50 -13.11 5.66
CA GLY A 58 -11.21 -11.92 4.86
C GLY A 58 -9.93 -12.01 4.05
N VAL A 59 -9.75 -11.06 3.16
CA VAL A 59 -8.64 -10.98 2.21
C VAL A 59 -7.94 -9.63 2.32
N ILE A 60 -6.61 -9.65 2.30
CA ILE A 60 -5.78 -8.46 2.08
C ILE A 60 -5.16 -8.59 0.68
N HIS A 61 -5.52 -7.71 -0.23
CA HIS A 61 -5.11 -7.74 -1.63
C HIS A 61 -3.99 -6.75 -1.92
N PHE A 62 -2.76 -7.27 -2.02
CA PHE A 62 -1.57 -6.51 -2.39
C PHE A 62 -1.20 -6.59 -3.87
N ALA A 63 -1.73 -7.58 -4.59
CA ALA A 63 -1.27 -7.91 -5.92
C ALA A 63 -1.58 -6.80 -6.94
N ALA A 64 -0.53 -6.13 -7.42
CA ALA A 64 -0.61 -5.10 -8.46
C ALA A 64 0.77 -4.81 -9.04
N TYR A 65 0.83 -4.35 -10.30
CA TYR A 65 1.98 -3.62 -10.79
C TYR A 65 1.97 -2.19 -10.22
N LYS A 66 3.12 -1.70 -9.73
CA LYS A 66 3.20 -0.44 -8.97
C LYS A 66 4.16 0.62 -9.55
N ALA A 67 4.95 0.30 -10.57
CA ALA A 67 5.98 1.20 -11.08
C ALA A 67 5.37 2.29 -11.99
N VAL A 68 5.36 3.54 -11.54
CA VAL A 68 4.78 4.69 -12.25
C VAL A 68 5.35 4.83 -13.66
N GLY A 69 6.68 4.88 -13.82
CA GLY A 69 7.31 5.03 -15.13
C GLY A 69 7.05 3.86 -16.08
N GLU A 70 6.94 2.62 -15.60
CA GLU A 70 6.55 1.48 -16.41
C GLU A 70 5.08 1.59 -16.85
N SER A 71 4.21 2.08 -15.97
CA SER A 71 2.79 2.24 -16.30
C SER A 71 2.56 3.18 -17.49
N ILE A 72 3.38 4.23 -17.60
CA ILE A 72 3.33 5.18 -18.75
C ILE A 72 3.73 4.47 -20.05
N ARG A 73 4.79 3.65 -20.01
CA ARG A 73 5.27 2.92 -21.20
C ARG A 73 4.43 1.71 -21.59
N SER A 74 3.75 1.10 -20.62
CA SER A 74 2.99 -0.15 -20.82
C SER A 74 1.62 -0.11 -20.13
N PRO A 75 0.73 0.84 -20.48
CA PRO A 75 -0.50 1.08 -19.72
C PRO A 75 -1.44 -0.12 -19.74
N LEU A 76 -1.60 -0.81 -20.86
CA LEU A 76 -2.52 -1.96 -20.96
C LEU A 76 -2.12 -3.12 -20.05
N LYS A 77 -0.81 -3.33 -19.84
CA LYS A 77 -0.31 -4.29 -18.85
C LYS A 77 -0.86 -3.98 -17.44
N TYR A 78 -0.89 -2.70 -17.07
CA TYR A 78 -1.39 -2.24 -15.78
C TYR A 78 -2.91 -2.36 -15.66
N TYR A 79 -3.66 -1.95 -16.69
CA TYR A 79 -5.12 -2.09 -16.70
C TYR A 79 -5.56 -3.56 -16.64
N SER A 80 -4.95 -4.42 -17.48
CA SER A 80 -5.28 -5.85 -17.49
C SER A 80 -4.99 -6.51 -16.14
N ASN A 81 -3.82 -6.25 -15.54
CA ASN A 81 -3.46 -6.86 -14.27
C ASN A 81 -4.24 -6.24 -13.10
N ASN A 82 -4.15 -4.92 -12.92
CA ASN A 82 -4.63 -4.29 -11.70
C ASN A 82 -6.16 -4.17 -11.68
N VAL A 83 -6.80 -3.88 -12.82
CA VAL A 83 -8.25 -3.69 -12.90
C VAL A 83 -8.95 -4.98 -13.32
N GLY A 84 -8.58 -5.56 -14.46
CA GLY A 84 -9.19 -6.79 -14.95
C GLY A 84 -9.02 -7.95 -13.97
N GLY A 85 -7.80 -8.12 -13.44
CA GLY A 85 -7.53 -9.14 -12.43
C GLY A 85 -8.34 -8.93 -11.15
N LEU A 86 -8.50 -7.68 -10.68
CA LEU A 86 -9.32 -7.39 -9.51
C LEU A 86 -10.79 -7.77 -9.73
N ILE A 87 -11.37 -7.41 -10.88
CA ILE A 87 -12.77 -7.73 -11.20
C ILE A 87 -13.01 -9.24 -11.08
N ASN A 88 -12.20 -10.04 -11.79
CA ASN A 88 -12.33 -11.49 -11.78
C ASN A 88 -12.13 -12.08 -10.37
N PHE A 89 -11.16 -11.54 -9.62
CA PHE A 89 -10.89 -12.01 -8.27
C PHE A 89 -12.04 -11.67 -7.29
N CYS A 90 -12.61 -10.48 -7.37
CA CYS A 90 -13.75 -10.09 -6.54
C CYS A 90 -15.00 -10.92 -6.88
N SER A 91 -15.26 -11.23 -8.17
CA SER A 91 -16.32 -12.13 -8.58
C SER A 91 -16.16 -13.49 -7.91
N LEU A 92 -14.97 -14.09 -8.05
CA LEU A 92 -14.65 -15.37 -7.44
C LEU A 92 -14.80 -15.37 -5.91
N LEU A 93 -14.34 -14.31 -5.22
CA LEU A 93 -14.52 -14.19 -3.77
C LEU A 93 -15.99 -14.11 -3.37
N GLY A 94 -16.82 -13.42 -4.17
CA GLY A 94 -18.28 -13.38 -4.00
C GLY A 94 -18.90 -14.76 -4.06
N ASP A 95 -18.53 -15.58 -5.06
CA ASP A 95 -19.01 -16.95 -5.24
C ASP A 95 -18.67 -17.85 -4.05
N PHE A 96 -17.58 -17.57 -3.34
CA PHE A 96 -17.17 -18.27 -2.12
C PHE A 96 -17.66 -17.61 -0.82
N GLY A 97 -18.47 -16.56 -0.89
CA GLY A 97 -19.01 -15.85 0.28
C GLY A 97 -17.94 -15.09 1.07
N ILE A 98 -16.77 -14.80 0.48
CA ILE A 98 -15.65 -14.09 1.12
C ILE A 98 -15.81 -12.59 0.82
N LYS A 99 -16.48 -11.86 1.69
CA LYS A 99 -16.91 -10.47 1.46
C LYS A 99 -16.23 -9.42 2.35
N ASN A 100 -15.22 -9.81 3.14
CA ASN A 100 -14.37 -8.87 3.89
C ASN A 100 -13.05 -8.65 3.14
N PHE A 101 -12.86 -7.47 2.55
CA PHE A 101 -11.81 -7.21 1.59
C PHE A 101 -11.03 -5.92 1.91
N VAL A 102 -9.74 -6.05 2.15
CA VAL A 102 -8.83 -4.91 2.32
C VAL A 102 -8.01 -4.72 1.06
N PHE A 103 -8.16 -3.57 0.43
CA PHE A 103 -7.53 -3.23 -0.85
C PHE A 103 -6.33 -2.31 -0.66
N SER A 104 -5.20 -2.69 -1.27
CA SER A 104 -4.00 -1.86 -1.39
C SER A 104 -4.22 -0.76 -2.42
N SER A 105 -4.68 0.42 -1.97
CA SER A 105 -4.73 1.63 -2.79
C SER A 105 -3.44 2.43 -2.68
N SER A 106 -3.42 3.68 -3.13
CA SER A 106 -2.21 4.51 -3.19
C SER A 106 -2.55 5.98 -3.13
N ALA A 107 -1.67 6.80 -2.54
CA ALA A 107 -1.75 8.26 -2.59
C ALA A 107 -1.69 8.82 -4.02
N THR A 108 -1.24 8.04 -5.01
CA THR A 108 -1.25 8.45 -6.43
C THR A 108 -2.65 8.74 -6.98
N VAL A 109 -3.72 8.30 -6.31
CA VAL A 109 -5.11 8.63 -6.66
C VAL A 109 -5.44 10.12 -6.49
N TYR A 110 -4.67 10.84 -5.69
CA TYR A 110 -4.88 12.28 -5.50
C TYR A 110 -4.41 13.12 -6.68
N GLY A 111 -3.56 12.57 -7.55
CA GLY A 111 -3.08 13.28 -8.74
C GLY A 111 -2.45 14.62 -8.40
N THR A 112 -2.79 15.66 -9.20
CA THR A 112 -2.27 17.02 -9.02
C THR A 112 -2.82 17.76 -7.79
N VAL A 113 -3.84 17.23 -7.11
CA VAL A 113 -4.28 17.77 -5.81
C VAL A 113 -3.14 17.74 -4.78
N ALA A 114 -2.20 16.82 -4.93
CA ALA A 114 -1.01 16.74 -4.09
C ALA A 114 -0.10 18.00 -4.21
N ASP A 115 -0.14 18.73 -5.34
CA ASP A 115 0.64 19.96 -5.53
C ASP A 115 0.02 21.21 -4.88
N MET A 116 -1.15 21.09 -4.26
CA MET A 116 -1.79 22.21 -3.58
C MET A 116 -1.12 22.63 -2.27
N GLY A 117 -0.04 21.97 -1.86
CA GLY A 117 0.70 22.29 -0.65
C GLY A 117 -0.03 21.99 0.66
N VAL A 118 -1.11 21.20 0.62
CA VAL A 118 -1.91 20.82 1.79
C VAL A 118 -1.80 19.34 2.11
N ALA A 119 -2.03 18.98 3.38
CA ALA A 119 -2.12 17.58 3.76
C ALA A 119 -3.36 16.92 3.10
N LEU A 120 -3.15 15.77 2.48
CA LEU A 120 -4.14 15.08 1.69
C LEU A 120 -5.14 14.34 2.58
N ARG A 121 -6.41 14.67 2.41
CA ARG A 121 -7.55 14.04 3.09
C ARG A 121 -8.23 13.06 2.13
N GLU A 122 -8.92 12.06 2.65
CA GLU A 122 -9.67 11.10 1.84
C GLU A 122 -10.74 11.78 0.99
N GLU A 123 -11.32 12.90 1.49
CA GLU A 123 -12.32 13.69 0.81
C GLU A 123 -11.82 14.37 -0.47
N HIS A 124 -10.52 14.65 -0.59
CA HIS A 124 -9.94 15.26 -1.80
C HIS A 124 -10.04 14.36 -3.05
N CYS A 125 -10.29 13.06 -2.88
CA CYS A 125 -10.57 12.12 -3.96
C CYS A 125 -11.65 11.15 -3.49
N SER A 126 -12.90 11.41 -3.85
CA SER A 126 -14.07 10.67 -3.41
C SER A 126 -14.82 10.05 -4.58
N GLN A 127 -15.45 8.90 -4.39
CA GLN A 127 -16.34 8.26 -5.35
C GLN A 127 -17.74 8.90 -5.34
N ASN A 128 -18.07 9.63 -4.26
CA ASN A 128 -19.36 10.28 -4.07
C ASN A 128 -19.20 11.76 -3.79
N LEU A 129 -20.28 12.54 -4.03
CA LEU A 129 -20.32 13.95 -3.63
C LEU A 129 -20.04 14.05 -2.13
N THR A 130 -18.99 14.76 -1.77
CA THR A 130 -18.52 14.86 -0.39
C THR A 130 -18.45 16.32 0.04
N VAL A 131 -18.95 16.62 1.23
CA VAL A 131 -18.86 17.93 1.86
C VAL A 131 -18.06 17.79 3.16
N PHE A 132 -17.02 18.56 3.33
CA PHE A 132 -16.23 18.61 4.57
C PHE A 132 -15.88 20.05 4.95
N VAL A 133 -15.43 20.24 6.18
CA VAL A 133 -14.92 21.50 6.67
C VAL A 133 -13.39 21.45 6.68
N ASP A 134 -12.74 22.39 6.03
CA ASP A 134 -11.28 22.49 6.00
C ASP A 134 -10.70 23.04 7.31
N GLU A 135 -9.38 23.20 7.39
CA GLU A 135 -8.68 23.66 8.59
C GLU A 135 -8.97 25.12 8.93
N ASP A 136 -9.40 25.93 7.94
CA ASP A 136 -9.82 27.31 8.11
C ASP A 136 -11.30 27.44 8.50
N GLY A 137 -12.00 26.33 8.72
CA GLY A 137 -13.42 26.31 9.06
C GLY A 137 -14.35 26.50 7.86
N LYS A 138 -13.84 26.54 6.62
CA LYS A 138 -14.60 26.75 5.41
C LYS A 138 -15.18 25.44 4.89
N LYS A 139 -16.46 25.50 4.49
CA LYS A 139 -17.14 24.36 3.87
C LYS A 139 -16.62 24.14 2.44
N GLN A 140 -16.09 22.96 2.18
CA GLN A 140 -15.63 22.51 0.87
C GLN A 140 -16.58 21.45 0.32
N MET A 141 -16.85 21.52 -0.98
CA MET A 141 -17.65 20.51 -1.69
C MET A 141 -16.79 19.92 -2.81
N VAL A 142 -16.58 18.61 -2.72
CA VAL A 142 -15.79 17.86 -3.70
C VAL A 142 -16.73 17.01 -4.54
N GLN A 143 -16.66 17.23 -5.85
CA GLN A 143 -17.41 16.44 -6.82
C GLN A 143 -16.85 15.02 -6.90
N PRO A 144 -17.68 14.01 -7.23
CA PRO A 144 -17.22 12.66 -7.46
C PRO A 144 -16.12 12.61 -8.53
N GLY A 145 -15.12 11.78 -8.29
CA GLY A 145 -14.04 11.56 -9.23
C GLY A 145 -12.68 11.93 -8.68
N CYS A 146 -11.70 11.97 -9.57
CA CYS A 146 -10.36 12.43 -9.29
C CYS A 146 -9.92 13.42 -10.36
N SER A 147 -9.19 14.43 -9.94
CA SER A 147 -8.65 15.45 -10.84
C SER A 147 -7.16 15.21 -11.06
N GLY A 148 -6.70 15.42 -12.30
CA GLY A 148 -5.28 15.49 -12.61
C GLY A 148 -4.48 14.22 -12.32
N LEU A 149 -5.05 13.03 -12.53
CA LEU A 149 -4.27 11.79 -12.44
C LEU A 149 -3.12 11.78 -13.43
N THR A 150 -1.89 11.75 -12.94
CA THR A 150 -0.67 11.98 -13.71
C THR A 150 -0.16 10.75 -14.44
N ASN A 151 -0.62 9.54 -14.06
CA ASN A 151 -0.09 8.30 -14.62
C ASN A 151 -1.11 7.14 -14.62
N PRO A 152 -0.93 6.12 -15.48
CA PRO A 152 -1.83 4.98 -15.57
C PRO A 152 -1.90 4.14 -14.27
N TYR A 153 -0.82 4.02 -13.50
CA TYR A 153 -0.87 3.31 -12.22
C TYR A 153 -1.87 3.97 -11.26
N GLY A 154 -1.79 5.29 -11.08
CA GLY A 154 -2.77 6.03 -10.27
C GLY A 154 -4.19 5.86 -10.77
N ARG A 155 -4.39 5.88 -12.12
CA ARG A 155 -5.71 5.61 -12.72
C ARG A 155 -6.22 4.22 -12.39
N THR A 156 -5.36 3.17 -12.46
CA THR A 156 -5.81 1.81 -12.10
C THR A 156 -6.23 1.70 -10.65
N LYS A 157 -5.53 2.37 -9.73
CA LYS A 157 -5.90 2.36 -8.30
C LYS A 157 -7.23 3.07 -8.07
N TRP A 158 -7.45 4.23 -8.69
CA TRP A 158 -8.72 4.94 -8.61
C TRP A 158 -9.88 4.15 -9.22
N MET A 159 -9.67 3.52 -10.40
CA MET A 159 -10.69 2.66 -11.02
C MET A 159 -11.04 1.47 -10.13
N CYS A 160 -10.05 0.85 -9.49
CA CYS A 160 -10.29 -0.22 -8.53
C CYS A 160 -11.14 0.25 -7.34
N GLU A 161 -10.86 1.44 -6.78
CA GLU A 161 -11.69 2.01 -5.72
C GLU A 161 -13.14 2.24 -6.19
N ALA A 162 -13.35 2.75 -7.43
CA ALA A 162 -14.67 2.94 -7.99
C ALA A 162 -15.45 1.63 -8.12
N ILE A 163 -14.82 0.60 -8.70
CA ILE A 163 -15.40 -0.74 -8.84
C ILE A 163 -15.76 -1.34 -7.49
N LEU A 164 -14.88 -1.22 -6.52
CA LEU A 164 -15.09 -1.73 -5.16
C LEU A 164 -16.20 -0.98 -4.41
N ASN A 165 -16.34 0.33 -4.64
CA ASN A 165 -17.45 1.12 -4.13
C ASN A 165 -18.80 0.65 -4.72
N ASP A 166 -18.86 0.44 -6.03
CA ASP A 166 -20.06 -0.03 -6.71
C ASP A 166 -20.44 -1.46 -6.27
N LEU A 167 -19.43 -2.34 -6.11
CA LEU A 167 -19.62 -3.69 -5.60
C LEU A 167 -20.25 -3.69 -4.19
N ALA A 168 -19.71 -2.86 -3.30
CA ALA A 168 -20.22 -2.74 -1.93
C ALA A 168 -21.61 -2.07 -1.86
N HIS A 169 -21.96 -1.25 -2.86
CA HIS A 169 -23.29 -0.67 -2.99
C HIS A 169 -24.31 -1.69 -3.51
N ALA A 170 -23.90 -2.51 -4.49
CA ALA A 170 -24.75 -3.53 -5.09
C ALA A 170 -25.05 -4.69 -4.13
N ASP A 171 -24.09 -5.06 -3.29
CA ASP A 171 -24.24 -6.12 -2.30
C ASP A 171 -23.78 -5.63 -0.92
N PRO A 172 -24.75 -5.27 -0.04
CA PRO A 172 -24.47 -4.74 1.30
C PRO A 172 -23.77 -5.69 2.27
N GLU A 173 -23.54 -6.95 1.90
CA GLU A 173 -22.77 -7.88 2.73
C GLU A 173 -21.26 -7.64 2.63
N TRP A 174 -20.81 -6.97 1.58
CA TRP A 174 -19.40 -6.60 1.44
C TRP A 174 -18.97 -5.58 2.49
N THR A 175 -17.82 -5.85 3.07
CA THR A 175 -17.07 -4.92 3.90
C THR A 175 -15.74 -4.67 3.19
N ILE A 176 -15.62 -3.52 2.54
CA ILE A 176 -14.44 -3.22 1.70
C ILE A 176 -13.73 -2.00 2.26
N THR A 177 -12.44 -2.17 2.53
CA THR A 177 -11.58 -1.07 3.00
C THR A 177 -10.43 -0.83 2.03
N ALA A 178 -10.40 0.33 1.39
CA ALA A 178 -9.29 0.78 0.58
C ALA A 178 -8.30 1.58 1.44
N LEU A 179 -7.03 1.16 1.43
CA LEU A 179 -5.95 1.81 2.17
C LEU A 179 -5.04 2.54 1.18
N ARG A 180 -5.04 3.87 1.22
CA ARG A 180 -4.18 4.73 0.40
C ARG A 180 -2.83 4.88 1.08
N TYR A 181 -1.84 4.14 0.58
CA TYR A 181 -0.47 4.23 1.10
C TYR A 181 0.24 5.46 0.57
N PHE A 182 1.04 6.06 1.42
CA PHE A 182 2.00 7.07 1.00
C PHE A 182 3.31 6.40 0.62
N ASN A 183 4.44 6.64 1.27
CA ASN A 183 5.71 6.04 0.87
C ASN A 183 6.18 5.01 1.91
N PRO A 184 5.83 3.72 1.79
CA PRO A 184 6.31 2.70 2.71
C PRO A 184 7.81 2.53 2.59
N ILE A 185 8.50 2.59 3.73
CA ILE A 185 9.92 2.32 3.90
C ILE A 185 10.15 1.53 5.20
N GLY A 186 11.38 1.19 5.50
CA GLY A 186 11.72 0.43 6.69
C GLY A 186 11.70 -1.07 6.46
N CYS A 187 12.16 -1.79 7.44
CA CYS A 187 12.20 -3.24 7.48
C CYS A 187 11.69 -3.71 8.85
N ASP A 188 11.43 -5.00 9.00
CA ASP A 188 11.14 -5.56 10.32
C ASP A 188 12.33 -5.38 11.28
N GLU A 189 12.06 -5.00 12.52
CA GLU A 189 13.10 -4.69 13.51
C GLU A 189 14.03 -5.87 13.82
N SER A 190 13.60 -7.11 13.52
CA SER A 190 14.46 -8.29 13.64
C SER A 190 15.54 -8.38 12.56
N GLY A 191 15.44 -7.61 11.48
CA GLY A 191 16.29 -7.70 10.30
C GLY A 191 16.10 -8.98 9.46
N HIS A 192 15.02 -9.74 9.69
CA HIS A 192 14.71 -10.95 8.90
C HIS A 192 13.81 -10.69 7.69
N LEU A 193 13.04 -9.62 7.73
CA LEU A 193 12.12 -9.21 6.69
C LEU A 193 12.44 -7.81 6.20
N GLY A 194 12.61 -7.68 4.89
CA GLY A 194 12.88 -6.41 4.23
C GLY A 194 12.64 -6.50 2.74
N GLU A 195 12.81 -5.40 2.02
CA GLU A 195 12.71 -5.36 0.57
C GLU A 195 13.95 -6.02 -0.06
N ASP A 196 13.73 -6.91 -1.05
CA ASP A 196 14.85 -7.61 -1.71
C ASP A 196 15.69 -6.61 -2.54
N PRO A 197 16.97 -6.40 -2.20
CA PRO A 197 17.80 -5.43 -2.90
C PRO A 197 18.20 -5.87 -4.32
N ARG A 198 17.95 -7.12 -4.71
CA ARG A 198 18.26 -7.67 -6.05
C ARG A 198 17.24 -7.25 -7.09
N ASP A 199 16.01 -6.93 -6.68
CA ASP A 199 14.98 -6.45 -7.61
C ASP A 199 15.31 -5.07 -8.17
N ALA A 200 14.72 -4.73 -9.31
CA ALA A 200 14.90 -3.42 -9.92
C ALA A 200 14.38 -2.31 -8.98
N ALA A 201 15.30 -1.53 -8.44
CA ALA A 201 14.99 -0.45 -7.51
C ALA A 201 14.28 0.70 -8.25
N THR A 202 12.99 0.90 -7.93
CA THR A 202 12.18 2.00 -8.50
C THR A 202 11.82 3.07 -7.48
N ASN A 203 11.89 2.74 -6.19
CA ASN A 203 11.61 3.64 -5.08
C ASN A 203 12.92 4.19 -4.47
N LEU A 204 12.82 5.31 -3.76
CA LEU A 204 13.98 6.03 -3.23
C LEU A 204 14.86 5.17 -2.31
N MET A 205 14.29 4.57 -1.25
CA MET A 205 15.08 3.81 -0.26
C MET A 205 15.87 2.64 -0.87
N PRO A 206 15.31 1.78 -1.74
CA PRO A 206 16.07 0.74 -2.44
C PRO A 206 17.23 1.29 -3.29
N VAL A 207 17.05 2.47 -3.95
CA VAL A 207 18.12 3.11 -4.72
C VAL A 207 19.22 3.60 -3.77
N VAL A 208 18.86 4.23 -2.66
CA VAL A 208 19.80 4.66 -1.60
C VAL A 208 20.64 3.47 -1.12
N LEU A 209 20.02 2.32 -0.85
CA LEU A 209 20.74 1.12 -0.43
C LEU A 209 21.73 0.61 -1.48
N ARG A 210 21.38 0.68 -2.75
CA ARG A 210 22.29 0.30 -3.85
C ARG A 210 23.47 1.26 -3.98
N VAL A 211 23.30 2.54 -3.67
CA VAL A 211 24.40 3.51 -3.63
C VAL A 211 25.30 3.23 -2.43
N ILE A 212 24.74 3.04 -1.24
CA ILE A 212 25.52 2.74 -0.01
C ILE A 212 26.30 1.43 -0.14
N SER A 213 25.71 0.42 -0.81
CA SER A 213 26.37 -0.87 -1.06
C SER A 213 27.41 -0.83 -2.21
N GLY A 214 27.54 0.30 -2.91
CA GLY A 214 28.44 0.45 -4.05
C GLY A 214 27.91 -0.16 -5.37
N ALA A 215 26.68 -0.68 -5.39
CA ALA A 215 26.05 -1.21 -6.59
C ALA A 215 25.63 -0.11 -7.60
N LEU A 216 25.50 1.14 -7.12
CA LEU A 216 25.31 2.33 -7.93
C LEU A 216 26.31 3.41 -7.49
N PRO A 217 26.85 4.22 -8.43
CA PRO A 217 27.87 5.21 -8.11
C PRO A 217 27.30 6.46 -7.43
N VAL A 218 26.04 6.80 -7.70
CA VAL A 218 25.42 8.06 -7.28
C VAL A 218 23.90 7.93 -7.19
N LEU A 219 23.30 8.67 -6.27
CA LEU A 219 21.86 8.84 -6.14
C LEU A 219 21.41 10.05 -6.96
N ASN A 220 20.53 9.84 -7.95
CA ASN A 220 19.90 10.95 -8.66
C ASN A 220 18.75 11.53 -7.82
N ILE A 221 18.83 12.83 -7.56
CA ILE A 221 17.76 13.63 -6.95
C ILE A 221 17.03 14.35 -8.07
N TYR A 222 15.73 14.06 -8.21
CA TYR A 222 14.92 14.53 -9.33
C TYR A 222 14.25 15.88 -9.02
N GLY A 223 14.87 16.97 -9.46
CA GLY A 223 14.46 18.35 -9.21
C GLY A 223 14.97 18.90 -7.88
N ASP A 224 15.37 20.18 -7.92
CA ASP A 224 15.80 21.01 -6.79
C ASP A 224 15.07 22.36 -6.75
N ASP A 225 14.02 22.48 -7.56
CA ASP A 225 13.26 23.70 -7.80
C ASP A 225 11.79 23.58 -7.41
N TYR A 226 11.42 22.56 -6.58
CA TYR A 226 10.08 22.48 -6.00
C TYR A 226 9.87 23.57 -4.95
N ASP A 227 8.62 23.98 -4.77
CA ASP A 227 8.23 24.90 -3.70
C ASP A 227 8.20 24.17 -2.35
N THR A 228 9.39 23.87 -1.85
CA THR A 228 9.67 23.11 -0.62
C THR A 228 10.89 23.70 0.07
N PRO A 229 11.12 23.44 1.37
CA PRO A 229 12.19 24.09 2.13
C PRO A 229 13.62 23.95 1.57
N ASP A 230 13.94 22.82 0.92
CA ASP A 230 15.25 22.54 0.33
C ASP A 230 15.21 22.35 -1.20
N GLY A 231 14.08 22.65 -1.81
CA GLY A 231 13.86 22.52 -3.25
C GLY A 231 13.61 21.09 -3.73
N THR A 232 13.82 20.08 -2.89
CA THR A 232 13.57 18.69 -3.27
C THR A 232 12.15 18.23 -2.90
N ALA A 233 11.67 17.17 -3.54
CA ALA A 233 10.30 16.69 -3.33
C ALA A 233 10.08 16.21 -1.88
N VAL A 234 8.95 16.62 -1.27
CA VAL A 234 8.53 16.22 0.08
C VAL A 234 7.55 15.05 -0.01
N ARG A 235 7.81 14.02 0.78
CA ARG A 235 7.00 12.79 0.83
C ARG A 235 6.70 12.43 2.28
N ASP A 236 5.59 11.73 2.47
CA ASP A 236 5.23 11.10 3.74
C ASP A 236 5.77 9.67 3.74
N TYR A 237 6.81 9.45 4.54
CA TYR A 237 7.40 8.12 4.71
C TYR A 237 6.77 7.43 5.90
N ILE A 238 6.23 6.23 5.66
CA ILE A 238 5.61 5.39 6.68
C ILE A 238 6.40 4.10 6.87
N HIS A 239 6.62 3.72 8.13
CA HIS A 239 7.28 2.45 8.42
C HIS A 239 6.41 1.25 8.02
N VAL A 240 7.01 0.25 7.37
CA VAL A 240 6.29 -0.94 6.89
C VAL A 240 5.55 -1.70 7.99
N THR A 241 6.06 -1.70 9.23
CA THR A 241 5.38 -2.31 10.39
C THR A 241 4.12 -1.54 10.78
N ASP A 242 4.17 -0.20 10.73
CA ASP A 242 2.99 0.64 10.98
C ASP A 242 1.94 0.42 9.90
N LEU A 243 2.37 0.33 8.65
CA LEU A 243 1.50 -0.02 7.53
C LEU A 243 0.85 -1.40 7.73
N ALA A 244 1.62 -2.42 8.14
CA ALA A 244 1.09 -3.76 8.42
C ALA A 244 0.04 -3.75 9.54
N ARG A 245 0.28 -2.96 10.61
CA ARG A 245 -0.72 -2.76 11.68
C ARG A 245 -2.01 -2.11 11.16
N GLY A 246 -1.88 -1.17 10.21
CA GLY A 246 -3.03 -0.55 9.55
C GLY A 246 -3.90 -1.56 8.79
N HIS A 247 -3.27 -2.51 8.09
CA HIS A 247 -4.00 -3.60 7.43
C HIS A 247 -4.75 -4.49 8.42
N LEU A 248 -4.10 -4.84 9.52
CA LEU A 248 -4.75 -5.66 10.56
C LEU A 248 -5.90 -4.91 11.25
N ALA A 249 -5.76 -3.60 11.47
CA ALA A 249 -6.83 -2.76 11.99
C ALA A 249 -8.01 -2.72 11.03
N ALA A 250 -7.77 -2.49 9.74
CA ALA A 250 -8.78 -2.49 8.68
C ALA A 250 -9.50 -3.84 8.57
N LEU A 251 -8.75 -4.95 8.53
CA LEU A 251 -9.31 -6.29 8.42
C LEU A 251 -10.19 -6.68 9.62
N LYS A 252 -9.85 -6.18 10.82
CA LYS A 252 -10.61 -6.43 12.05
C LYS A 252 -11.81 -5.50 12.22
N SER A 253 -11.79 -4.35 11.55
CA SER A 253 -12.88 -3.38 11.64
C SER A 253 -14.12 -3.96 10.94
N ARG A 254 -15.10 -4.38 11.75
CA ARG A 254 -16.42 -4.83 11.30
C ARG A 254 -17.50 -3.79 11.55
N ALA A 255 -17.07 -2.56 11.87
CA ALA A 255 -17.98 -1.56 12.42
C ALA A 255 -19.11 -1.20 11.46
N ASP A 256 -18.84 -1.14 10.16
CA ASP A 256 -19.86 -0.85 9.15
C ASP A 256 -19.57 -1.57 7.84
N ARG A 257 -20.57 -2.18 7.27
CA ARG A 257 -20.56 -2.74 5.92
C ARG A 257 -20.46 -1.62 4.88
N GLY A 258 -20.07 -1.95 3.67
CA GLY A 258 -19.92 -1.02 2.57
C GLY A 258 -18.46 -0.70 2.25
N PHE A 259 -18.24 0.38 1.51
CA PHE A 259 -16.91 0.82 1.05
C PHE A 259 -16.37 1.96 1.90
N ARG A 260 -15.14 1.83 2.37
CA ARG A 260 -14.42 2.86 3.14
C ARG A 260 -13.01 3.07 2.63
N VAL A 261 -12.53 4.28 2.79
CA VAL A 261 -11.17 4.67 2.38
C VAL A 261 -10.44 5.28 3.56
N TYR A 262 -9.17 4.91 3.74
CA TYR A 262 -8.28 5.48 4.76
C TYR A 262 -6.91 5.79 4.20
N ASN A 263 -6.40 6.95 4.55
CA ASN A 263 -4.99 7.28 4.35
C ASN A 263 -4.12 6.57 5.40
N LEU A 264 -3.09 5.89 4.95
CA LEU A 264 -2.05 5.36 5.81
C LEU A 264 -0.73 6.06 5.52
N GLY A 265 -0.44 7.08 6.31
CA GLY A 265 0.76 7.89 6.29
C GLY A 265 1.13 8.35 7.70
N SER A 266 2.30 8.92 7.83
CA SER A 266 2.80 9.46 9.11
C SER A 266 2.22 10.84 9.45
N GLY A 267 1.67 11.54 8.45
CA GLY A 267 1.27 12.94 8.56
C GLY A 267 2.45 13.91 8.63
N ARG A 268 3.67 13.42 8.39
CA ARG A 268 4.91 14.20 8.41
C ARG A 268 5.57 14.17 7.05
N GLY A 269 5.65 15.34 6.42
CA GLY A 269 6.37 15.50 5.18
C GLY A 269 7.87 15.58 5.44
N GLN A 270 8.65 14.83 4.66
CA GLN A 270 10.12 14.85 4.71
C GLN A 270 10.66 14.89 3.29
N SER A 271 11.68 15.72 3.09
CA SER A 271 12.29 15.90 1.78
C SER A 271 13.18 14.69 1.41
N VAL A 272 13.55 14.62 0.14
CA VAL A 272 14.51 13.62 -0.32
C VAL A 272 15.86 13.81 0.37
N LEU A 273 16.32 15.05 0.55
CA LEU A 273 17.59 15.34 1.24
C LEU A 273 17.53 15.01 2.73
N GLU A 274 16.41 15.25 3.41
CA GLU A 274 16.23 14.83 4.82
C GLU A 274 16.34 13.32 4.98
N LEU A 275 15.76 12.53 4.06
CA LEU A 275 15.90 11.09 4.08
C LEU A 275 17.35 10.65 3.84
N VAL A 276 18.03 11.28 2.89
CA VAL A 276 19.45 11.01 2.61
C VAL A 276 20.29 11.29 3.86
N ALA A 277 20.09 12.45 4.49
CA ALA A 277 20.80 12.83 5.71
C ALA A 277 20.56 11.84 6.86
N ALA A 278 19.31 11.44 7.09
CA ALA A 278 18.96 10.43 8.09
C ALA A 278 19.64 9.07 7.82
N MET A 279 19.73 8.68 6.55
CA MET A 279 20.38 7.42 6.18
C MET A 279 21.92 7.50 6.29
N GLU A 280 22.52 8.65 5.98
CA GLU A 280 23.95 8.91 6.23
C GLU A 280 24.28 8.85 7.72
N GLU A 281 23.44 9.45 8.56
CA GLU A 281 23.59 9.43 10.02
C GLU A 281 23.54 7.99 10.57
N VAL A 282 22.55 7.20 10.18
CA VAL A 282 22.38 5.82 10.65
C VAL A 282 23.48 4.90 10.14
N SER A 283 23.85 5.01 8.87
CA SER A 283 24.84 4.11 8.24
C SER A 283 26.28 4.52 8.50
N GLN A 284 26.53 5.75 8.94
CA GLN A 284 27.87 6.39 9.03
C GLN A 284 28.62 6.36 7.68
N ARG A 285 27.88 6.38 6.57
CA ARG A 285 28.41 6.36 5.21
C ARG A 285 27.86 7.54 4.41
N LYS A 286 28.72 8.17 3.61
CA LYS A 286 28.28 9.20 2.67
C LYS A 286 27.56 8.60 1.48
N ILE A 287 26.50 9.29 1.05
CA ILE A 287 25.69 8.94 -0.11
C ILE A 287 25.96 9.98 -1.20
N PRO A 288 26.76 9.67 -2.21
CA PRO A 288 26.97 10.59 -3.33
C PRO A 288 25.64 10.89 -4.01
N THR A 289 25.32 12.18 -4.17
CA THR A 289 24.09 12.65 -4.80
C THR A 289 24.39 13.48 -6.03
N GLN A 290 23.48 13.44 -7.01
CA GLN A 290 23.49 14.29 -8.20
C GLN A 290 22.08 14.79 -8.48
N ILE A 291 21.93 16.11 -8.61
CA ILE A 291 20.66 16.73 -9.02
C ILE A 291 20.47 16.53 -10.52
N VAL A 292 19.29 16.07 -10.90
CA VAL A 292 18.87 15.89 -12.29
C VAL A 292 17.48 16.54 -12.48
N GLY A 293 17.04 16.68 -13.74
CA GLY A 293 15.73 17.25 -14.03
C GLY A 293 14.57 16.49 -13.38
N ARG A 294 13.44 17.16 -13.13
CA ARG A 294 12.22 16.53 -12.57
C ARG A 294 11.76 15.34 -13.42
N ARG A 295 11.24 14.31 -12.77
CA ARG A 295 10.57 13.21 -13.48
C ARG A 295 9.16 13.64 -13.89
N GLU A 296 8.72 13.17 -15.06
CA GLU A 296 7.35 13.36 -15.50
C GLU A 296 6.37 12.71 -14.50
N GLY A 297 5.36 13.47 -14.08
CA GLY A 297 4.33 13.04 -13.15
C GLY A 297 4.71 13.09 -11.66
N ASP A 298 5.90 13.59 -11.32
CA ASP A 298 6.25 13.85 -9.91
C ASP A 298 5.57 15.17 -9.43
N VAL A 299 5.15 15.16 -8.17
CA VAL A 299 4.56 16.29 -7.45
C VAL A 299 5.52 16.83 -6.41
N GLY A 300 5.42 18.14 -6.07
CA GLY A 300 6.31 18.78 -5.08
C GLY A 300 6.11 18.21 -3.67
N MET A 301 4.86 18.07 -3.22
CA MET A 301 4.53 17.60 -1.88
C MET A 301 3.45 16.51 -1.92
N CYS A 302 3.59 15.47 -1.11
CA CYS A 302 2.56 14.44 -0.96
C CYS A 302 2.59 13.91 0.49
N VAL A 303 1.72 14.46 1.35
CA VAL A 303 1.66 14.20 2.79
C VAL A 303 0.23 13.85 3.20
N ALA A 304 0.07 12.83 4.04
CA ALA A 304 -1.22 12.35 4.52
C ALA A 304 -1.83 13.24 5.60
N LYS A 305 -3.16 13.31 5.61
CA LYS A 305 -3.96 13.55 6.80
C LYS A 305 -4.58 12.20 7.19
N ALA A 306 -4.05 11.55 8.21
CA ALA A 306 -4.48 10.19 8.60
C ALA A 306 -5.53 10.17 9.73
N THR A 307 -6.14 11.32 10.03
CA THR A 307 -7.08 11.50 11.17
C THR A 307 -8.26 10.52 11.12
N ARG A 308 -8.75 10.17 9.93
CA ARG A 308 -9.83 9.20 9.79
C ARG A 308 -9.40 7.82 10.28
N ALA A 309 -8.22 7.35 9.90
CA ALA A 309 -7.67 6.07 10.38
C ALA A 309 -7.42 6.08 11.89
N GLU A 310 -6.99 7.22 12.45
CA GLU A 310 -6.80 7.37 13.90
C GLU A 310 -8.11 7.20 14.68
N ILE A 311 -9.19 7.81 14.19
CA ILE A 311 -10.49 7.81 14.87
C ILE A 311 -11.23 6.48 14.65
N GLU A 312 -11.34 6.02 13.39
CA GLU A 312 -12.23 4.92 13.02
C GLU A 312 -11.54 3.55 13.14
N LEU A 313 -10.21 3.47 12.94
CA LEU A 313 -9.43 2.23 13.06
C LEU A 313 -8.62 2.15 14.36
N ALA A 314 -8.63 3.19 15.19
CA ALA A 314 -7.74 3.34 16.35
C ALA A 314 -6.26 3.09 15.97
N TRP A 315 -5.86 3.53 14.76
CA TRP A 315 -4.54 3.30 14.21
C TRP A 315 -3.77 4.61 14.05
N ARG A 316 -2.51 4.60 14.42
CA ARG A 316 -1.56 5.69 14.18
C ARG A 316 -0.16 5.14 13.93
N THR A 317 0.69 5.94 13.31
CA THR A 317 2.12 5.63 13.17
C THR A 317 2.84 5.77 14.51
N GLU A 318 3.77 4.87 14.76
CA GLU A 318 4.58 4.83 15.99
C GLU A 318 6.08 4.97 15.70
N LYS A 319 6.50 4.68 14.48
CA LYS A 319 7.91 4.66 14.08
C LYS A 319 8.30 5.98 13.39
N SER A 320 9.51 6.47 13.70
CA SER A 320 10.09 7.67 13.07
C SER A 320 10.84 7.35 11.79
N LEU A 321 11.22 8.38 11.01
CA LEU A 321 12.12 8.23 9.84
C LEU A 321 13.45 7.59 10.23
N GLU A 322 14.05 8.03 11.33
CA GLU A 322 15.28 7.45 11.86
C GLU A 322 15.13 5.94 12.14
N THR A 323 13.99 5.53 12.73
CA THR A 323 13.70 4.11 12.96
C THR A 323 13.57 3.36 11.63
N CYS A 324 12.92 3.95 10.62
CA CYS A 324 12.87 3.36 9.28
C CYS A 324 14.26 3.12 8.70
N CYS A 325 15.13 4.13 8.76
CA CYS A 325 16.52 4.04 8.28
C CYS A 325 17.32 2.99 9.04
N ARG A 326 17.20 2.96 10.38
CA ARG A 326 17.90 2.00 11.25
C ARG A 326 17.51 0.55 10.96
N ASP A 327 16.24 0.29 10.78
CA ASP A 327 15.75 -1.06 10.53
C ASP A 327 16.12 -1.54 9.12
N VAL A 328 16.10 -0.63 8.12
CA VAL A 328 16.63 -0.90 6.77
C VAL A 328 18.13 -1.20 6.79
N TRP A 329 18.91 -0.41 7.55
CA TRP A 329 20.35 -0.60 7.66
C TRP A 329 20.69 -1.95 8.31
N ARG A 330 20.01 -2.30 9.39
CA ARG A 330 20.14 -3.61 10.07
C ARG A 330 19.83 -4.78 9.13
N PHE A 331 18.80 -4.66 8.31
CA PHE A 331 18.46 -5.67 7.31
C PHE A 331 19.58 -5.83 6.28
N LEU A 332 20.10 -4.71 5.74
CA LEU A 332 21.18 -4.71 4.75
C LEU A 332 22.48 -5.36 5.30
N GLU A 333 22.87 -4.99 6.53
CA GLU A 333 24.05 -5.59 7.18
C GLU A 333 23.89 -7.11 7.34
N ARG A 334 22.70 -7.56 7.69
CA ARG A 334 22.43 -9.00 7.85
C ARG A 334 22.47 -9.76 6.52
N VAL A 335 21.87 -9.22 5.47
CA VAL A 335 21.90 -9.82 4.13
C VAL A 335 23.32 -9.78 3.56
N GLY A 336 24.04 -8.67 3.71
CA GLY A 336 25.43 -8.51 3.28
C GLY A 336 26.38 -9.50 3.96
N ASN A 337 26.22 -9.74 5.26
CA ASN A 337 27.02 -10.70 6.00
C ASN A 337 26.68 -12.16 5.64
N GLY A 338 25.44 -12.44 5.22
CA GLY A 338 25.01 -13.78 4.77
C GLY A 338 25.54 -14.16 3.38
N THR A 339 25.80 -13.18 2.52
CA THR A 339 26.40 -13.43 1.18
C THR A 339 27.93 -13.59 1.22
N LEU A 340 28.58 -13.06 2.24
CA LEU A 340 30.04 -13.23 2.43
C LEU A 340 30.42 -14.57 3.08
N SER A 341 29.45 -15.32 3.63
CA SER A 341 29.69 -16.63 4.23
C SER A 341 29.55 -17.80 3.25
N ASN A 342 29.13 -17.56 2.01
CA ASN A 342 28.93 -18.57 0.96
C ASN A 342 29.76 -18.28 -0.33
N ALA A 343 30.81 -17.48 -0.25
CA ALA A 343 31.77 -17.23 -1.34
C ALA A 343 33.12 -17.94 -1.07
#